data_29abdcab5421bf6eff224e0c4b3b8952
#
_entry.id   29abdcab5421bf6eff224e0c4b3b8952
#
_cell.length_a   1.000
_cell.length_b   1.000
_cell.length_c   1.000
_cell.angle_alpha   90.00
_cell.angle_beta   90.00
_cell.angle_gamma   90.00
#
_symmetry.space_group_name_H-M   'P 1'
#
loop_
_entity.id
_entity.type
_entity.pdbx_description
1 polymer ?
#
loop_
_entity_poly.entity_id
_entity_poly.type
_entity_poly.pdbx_seq_one_letter_code
_entity_poly.pdbx_strand_id
1 'polypeptide(L)'
;DMIPPQWNYMPQIWQPLFDTIKMSLLGSAIGAILVVPFAMLASTNIIHNRIVVGLMRLLLSIIRTLPTLVSALIATYVFGLGTLAGTTAIAIFTFAYIGKILYEEIETVDMGAFEAMEAMGATKVRAFISSIVPQVLPSYLSNCLFCFEGNVRYASILGYVGAGGLGLILNEKIGWREYSSVGMILLALFVTVFIIETISRAARRRLV
;
A
#
# COMPACT_ATOMS: atom_id res chain seq x y z
N ASP A 1 20.27 24.01 13.67
CA ASP A 1 21.28 22.96 13.43
C ASP A 1 20.97 22.07 12.21
N MET A 2 19.73 22.04 11.70
CA MET A 2 19.37 21.31 10.46
C MET A 2 19.59 22.14 9.19
N ILE A 3 19.74 23.42 9.29
CA ILE A 3 19.98 24.38 8.20
C ILE A 3 21.31 25.08 8.45
N PRO A 4 22.24 25.09 7.47
CA PRO A 4 22.12 24.56 6.10
C PRO A 4 22.26 23.03 6.00
N PRO A 5 21.51 22.38 5.08
CA PRO A 5 21.63 20.95 4.85
C PRO A 5 22.99 20.59 4.25
N GLN A 6 23.52 19.43 4.62
CA GLN A 6 24.84 18.97 4.16
C GLN A 6 24.77 18.38 2.75
N TRP A 7 25.01 19.19 1.72
CA TRP A 7 24.95 18.76 0.31
C TRP A 7 25.89 17.60 -0.04
N ASN A 8 27.04 17.52 0.61
CA ASN A 8 28.01 16.44 0.38
C ASN A 8 27.48 15.06 0.79
N TYR A 9 26.39 15.00 1.56
CA TYR A 9 25.75 13.74 1.98
C TYR A 9 24.80 13.18 0.93
N MET A 10 24.42 13.97 -0.08
CA MET A 10 23.47 13.58 -1.13
C MET A 10 23.81 12.25 -1.84
N PRO A 11 25.06 11.93 -2.20
CA PRO A 11 25.40 10.66 -2.86
C PRO A 11 25.06 9.42 -2.02
N GLN A 12 25.07 9.54 -0.69
CA GLN A 12 24.78 8.42 0.23
C GLN A 12 23.28 8.18 0.40
N ILE A 13 22.44 9.16 0.04
CA ILE A 13 20.98 9.11 0.17
C ILE A 13 20.34 8.34 -0.99
N TRP A 14 20.94 8.35 -2.19
CA TRP A 14 20.30 7.81 -3.40
C TRP A 14 19.90 6.35 -3.28
N GLN A 15 20.80 5.49 -2.82
CA GLN A 15 20.52 4.06 -2.70
C GLN A 15 19.39 3.80 -1.69
N PRO A 16 19.43 4.30 -0.43
CA PRO A 16 18.33 4.15 0.52
C PRO A 16 16.99 4.78 0.04
N LEU A 17 17.07 5.85 -0.75
CA LEU A 17 15.89 6.47 -1.36
C LEU A 17 15.22 5.54 -2.36
N PHE A 18 16.00 4.97 -3.29
CA PHE A 18 15.50 3.99 -4.25
C PHE A 18 14.96 2.74 -3.57
N ASP A 19 15.61 2.27 -2.51
CA ASP A 19 15.13 1.13 -1.73
C ASP A 19 13.80 1.42 -1.06
N THR A 20 13.61 2.64 -0.55
CA THR A 20 12.32 3.10 0.01
C THR A 20 11.22 3.07 -1.05
N ILE A 21 11.49 3.59 -2.25
CA ILE A 21 10.52 3.61 -3.35
C ILE A 21 10.21 2.18 -3.80
N LYS A 22 11.22 1.34 -4.00
CA LYS A 22 11.05 -0.06 -4.43
C LYS A 22 10.22 -0.86 -3.43
N MET A 23 10.55 -0.80 -2.14
CA MET A 23 9.81 -1.56 -1.13
C MET A 23 8.37 -1.06 -1.00
N SER A 24 8.12 0.25 -1.13
CA SER A 24 6.78 0.81 -1.12
C SER A 24 5.97 0.38 -2.33
N LEU A 25 6.58 0.40 -3.52
CA LEU A 25 5.95 -0.02 -4.76
C LEU A 25 5.63 -1.52 -4.76
N LEU A 26 6.62 -2.35 -4.43
CA LEU A 26 6.45 -3.80 -4.39
C LEU A 26 5.45 -4.22 -3.31
N GLY A 27 5.56 -3.67 -2.10
CA GLY A 27 4.63 -3.97 -1.02
C GLY A 27 3.19 -3.58 -1.37
N SER A 28 3.00 -2.38 -1.93
CA SER A 28 1.69 -1.93 -2.38
C SER A 28 1.13 -2.81 -3.50
N ALA A 29 1.94 -3.15 -4.49
CA ALA A 29 1.51 -3.99 -5.61
C ALA A 29 1.14 -5.41 -5.14
N ILE A 30 1.97 -6.05 -4.31
CA ILE A 30 1.70 -7.37 -3.76
C ILE A 30 0.41 -7.37 -2.93
N GLY A 31 0.27 -6.42 -2.00
CA GLY A 31 -0.93 -6.32 -1.16
C GLY A 31 -2.19 -6.08 -1.97
N ALA A 32 -2.14 -5.18 -2.95
CA ALA A 32 -3.26 -4.86 -3.82
C ALA A 32 -3.69 -6.06 -4.69
N ILE A 33 -2.75 -6.76 -5.31
CA ILE A 33 -3.06 -7.93 -6.16
C ILE A 33 -3.63 -9.09 -5.33
N LEU A 34 -2.98 -9.40 -4.20
CA LEU A 34 -3.39 -10.53 -3.36
C LEU A 34 -4.77 -10.35 -2.75
N VAL A 35 -5.19 -9.11 -2.51
CA VAL A 35 -6.48 -8.86 -1.85
C VAL A 35 -7.69 -9.03 -2.76
N VAL A 36 -7.54 -8.98 -4.07
CA VAL A 36 -8.67 -9.05 -5.02
C VAL A 36 -9.59 -10.24 -4.77
N PRO A 37 -9.09 -11.50 -4.72
CA PRO A 37 -9.96 -12.64 -4.44
C PRO A 37 -10.63 -12.58 -3.05
N PHE A 38 -9.94 -12.03 -2.05
CA PHE A 38 -10.50 -11.89 -0.70
C PHE A 38 -11.61 -10.84 -0.65
N ALA A 39 -11.46 -9.73 -1.39
CA ALA A 39 -12.49 -8.71 -1.51
C ALA A 39 -13.75 -9.26 -2.21
N MET A 40 -13.58 -10.08 -3.25
CA MET A 40 -14.72 -10.78 -3.87
C MET A 40 -15.45 -11.67 -2.86
N LEU A 41 -14.72 -12.45 -2.05
CA LEU A 41 -15.29 -13.31 -1.03
C LEU A 41 -15.93 -12.53 0.14
N ALA A 42 -15.51 -11.28 0.35
CA ALA A 42 -16.05 -10.38 1.37
C ALA A 42 -17.31 -9.61 0.91
N SER A 43 -17.66 -9.66 -0.39
CA SER A 43 -18.78 -8.90 -0.96
C SER A 43 -20.08 -9.68 -0.88
N THR A 44 -21.14 -9.09 -0.29
CA THR A 44 -22.44 -9.73 -0.06
C THR A 44 -23.25 -9.92 -1.32
N ASN A 45 -23.07 -9.08 -2.32
CA ASN A 45 -23.75 -9.17 -3.61
C ASN A 45 -23.20 -10.29 -4.50
N ILE A 46 -21.95 -10.77 -4.26
CA ILE A 46 -21.33 -11.86 -5.01
C ILE A 46 -21.49 -13.19 -4.25
N ILE A 47 -21.20 -13.18 -2.94
CA ILE A 47 -21.23 -14.37 -2.09
C ILE A 47 -22.40 -14.28 -1.13
N HIS A 48 -23.39 -15.14 -1.32
CA HIS A 48 -24.60 -15.20 -0.49
C HIS A 48 -24.41 -15.92 0.86
N ASN A 49 -23.28 -16.60 1.05
CA ASN A 49 -22.98 -17.29 2.30
C ASN A 49 -22.45 -16.28 3.35
N ARG A 50 -23.32 -15.93 4.30
CA ARG A 50 -23.02 -14.97 5.37
C ARG A 50 -21.81 -15.35 6.25
N ILE A 51 -21.53 -16.66 6.40
CA ILE A 51 -20.40 -17.12 7.20
C ILE A 51 -19.09 -16.81 6.47
N VAL A 52 -19.01 -17.10 5.17
CA VAL A 52 -17.81 -16.81 4.36
C VAL A 52 -17.53 -15.30 4.33
N VAL A 53 -18.55 -14.50 4.02
CA VAL A 53 -18.45 -13.04 4.01
C VAL A 53 -18.00 -12.53 5.38
N GLY A 54 -18.64 -13.00 6.46
CA GLY A 54 -18.29 -12.58 7.82
C GLY A 54 -16.85 -12.92 8.21
N LEU A 55 -16.38 -14.12 7.86
CA LEU A 55 -15.00 -14.55 8.11
C LEU A 55 -13.98 -13.71 7.32
N MET A 56 -14.24 -13.42 6.05
CA MET A 56 -13.34 -12.59 5.22
C MET A 56 -13.27 -11.15 5.73
N ARG A 57 -14.41 -10.57 6.09
CA ARG A 57 -14.45 -9.22 6.69
C ARG A 57 -13.77 -9.17 8.04
N LEU A 58 -13.95 -10.20 8.87
CA LEU A 58 -13.28 -10.32 10.16
C LEU A 58 -11.76 -10.39 9.96
N LEU A 59 -11.28 -11.23 9.04
CA LEU A 59 -9.87 -11.34 8.72
C LEU A 59 -9.27 -10.00 8.28
N LEU A 60 -9.89 -9.31 7.31
CA LEU A 60 -9.45 -7.99 6.85
C LEU A 60 -9.47 -6.96 8.00
N SER A 61 -10.48 -7.02 8.86
CA SER A 61 -10.61 -6.12 10.02
C SER A 61 -9.50 -6.35 11.03
N ILE A 62 -9.19 -7.61 11.38
CA ILE A 62 -8.13 -7.96 12.32
C ILE A 62 -6.78 -7.47 11.79
N ILE A 63 -6.46 -7.76 10.53
CA ILE A 63 -5.19 -7.31 9.94
C ILE A 63 -5.08 -5.79 9.97
N ARG A 64 -6.17 -5.07 9.68
CA ARG A 64 -6.20 -3.61 9.68
C ARG A 64 -6.04 -2.97 11.06
N THR A 65 -6.38 -3.68 12.15
CA THR A 65 -6.18 -3.17 13.51
C THR A 65 -4.71 -3.18 13.94
N LEU A 66 -3.86 -3.95 13.23
CA LEU A 66 -2.43 -3.97 13.54
C LEU A 66 -1.76 -2.67 13.07
N PRO A 67 -1.11 -1.92 13.96
CA PRO A 67 -0.29 -0.78 13.54
C PRO A 67 0.83 -1.23 12.61
N THR A 68 1.10 -0.46 11.55
CA THR A 68 2.11 -0.79 10.54
C THR A 68 3.50 -1.02 11.14
N LEU A 69 3.84 -0.27 12.19
CA LEU A 69 5.09 -0.47 12.95
C LEU A 69 5.17 -1.84 13.62
N VAL A 70 4.06 -2.34 14.17
CA VAL A 70 4.01 -3.67 14.80
C VAL A 70 4.18 -4.75 13.74
N SER A 71 3.52 -4.60 12.59
CA SER A 71 3.69 -5.52 11.45
C SER A 71 5.14 -5.52 10.95
N ALA A 72 5.79 -4.36 10.92
CA ALA A 72 7.20 -4.24 10.54
C ALA A 72 8.14 -4.89 11.56
N LEU A 73 7.88 -4.74 12.87
CA LEU A 73 8.63 -5.43 13.93
C LEU A 73 8.53 -6.95 13.81
N ILE A 74 7.33 -7.47 13.60
CA ILE A 74 7.13 -8.91 13.38
C ILE A 74 7.87 -9.37 12.12
N ALA A 75 7.78 -8.59 11.03
CA ALA A 75 8.47 -8.90 9.79
C ALA A 75 10.00 -8.86 9.94
N THR A 76 10.56 -7.90 10.68
CA THR A 76 12.00 -7.86 10.97
C THR A 76 12.46 -9.02 11.84
N TYR A 77 11.63 -9.49 12.75
CA TYR A 77 11.93 -10.68 13.56
C TYR A 77 11.97 -11.95 12.70
N VAL A 78 11.07 -12.08 11.72
CA VAL A 78 10.94 -13.28 10.87
C VAL A 78 11.97 -13.28 9.73
N PHE A 79 12.13 -12.16 9.03
CA PHE A 79 12.95 -12.06 7.81
C PHE A 79 14.32 -11.41 8.04
N GLY A 80 14.59 -10.93 9.26
CA GLY A 80 15.77 -10.12 9.55
C GLY A 80 15.58 -8.65 9.20
N LEU A 81 16.60 -7.85 9.52
CA LEU A 81 16.64 -6.43 9.20
C LEU A 81 16.78 -6.22 7.68
N GLY A 82 16.06 -5.28 7.11
CA GLY A 82 16.20 -4.94 5.70
C GLY A 82 14.89 -4.67 4.97
N THR A 83 15.03 -4.40 3.67
CA THR A 83 13.93 -4.00 2.78
C THR A 83 12.83 -5.07 2.61
N LEU A 84 13.17 -6.36 2.80
CA LEU A 84 12.19 -7.45 2.78
C LEU A 84 11.15 -7.31 3.90
N ALA A 85 11.58 -6.99 5.11
CA ALA A 85 10.70 -6.78 6.24
C ALA A 85 9.77 -5.59 6.00
N GLY A 86 10.32 -4.48 5.49
CA GLY A 86 9.52 -3.29 5.13
C GLY A 86 8.51 -3.58 4.02
N THR A 87 8.92 -4.28 2.97
CA THR A 87 8.02 -4.70 1.87
C THR A 87 6.87 -5.55 2.38
N THR A 88 7.16 -6.52 3.26
CA THR A 88 6.14 -7.40 3.86
C THR A 88 5.15 -6.62 4.73
N ALA A 89 5.64 -5.72 5.57
CA ALA A 89 4.79 -4.88 6.42
C ALA A 89 3.86 -3.99 5.59
N ILE A 90 4.38 -3.36 4.53
CA ILE A 90 3.61 -2.55 3.60
C ILE A 90 2.58 -3.40 2.84
N ALA A 91 2.95 -4.63 2.43
CA ALA A 91 2.03 -5.53 1.75
C ALA A 91 0.85 -5.94 2.64
N ILE A 92 1.10 -6.26 3.91
CA ILE A 92 0.07 -6.60 4.89
C ILE A 92 -0.89 -5.42 5.14
N PHE A 93 -0.34 -4.22 5.32
CA PHE A 93 -1.13 -3.01 5.49
C PHE A 93 -2.00 -2.73 4.25
N THR A 94 -1.38 -2.74 3.05
CA THR A 94 -2.07 -2.48 1.78
C THR A 94 -3.16 -3.51 1.53
N PHE A 95 -2.89 -4.79 1.79
CA PHE A 95 -3.87 -5.87 1.68
C PHE A 95 -5.14 -5.57 2.48
N ALA A 96 -5.01 -5.23 3.74
CA ALA A 96 -6.17 -4.98 4.60
C ALA A 96 -6.89 -3.65 4.26
N TYR A 97 -6.11 -2.61 3.93
CA TYR A 97 -6.65 -1.29 3.61
C TYR A 97 -7.40 -1.29 2.28
N ILE A 98 -6.75 -1.74 1.21
CA ILE A 98 -7.36 -1.83 -0.14
C ILE A 98 -8.50 -2.85 -0.14
N GLY A 99 -8.36 -3.98 0.58
CA GLY A 99 -9.39 -5.01 0.66
C GLY A 99 -10.71 -4.47 1.18
N LYS A 100 -10.66 -3.64 2.23
CA LYS A 100 -11.86 -3.01 2.76
C LYS A 100 -12.52 -2.10 1.73
N ILE A 101 -11.76 -1.18 1.14
CA ILE A 101 -12.30 -0.24 0.15
C ILE A 101 -12.88 -1.01 -1.05
N LEU A 102 -12.16 -2.02 -1.53
CA LEU A 102 -12.56 -2.77 -2.71
C LEU A 102 -13.87 -3.55 -2.52
N TYR A 103 -14.07 -4.25 -1.39
CA TYR A 103 -15.34 -4.96 -1.20
C TYR A 103 -16.52 -3.98 -0.99
N GLU A 104 -16.30 -2.84 -0.35
CA GLU A 104 -17.31 -1.78 -0.22
C GLU A 104 -17.66 -1.19 -1.60
N GLU A 105 -16.69 -0.95 -2.47
CA GLU A 105 -16.93 -0.51 -3.85
C GLU A 105 -17.68 -1.56 -4.67
N ILE A 106 -17.31 -2.85 -4.59
CA ILE A 106 -18.02 -3.93 -5.27
C ILE A 106 -19.49 -4.00 -4.83
N GLU A 107 -19.81 -3.68 -3.58
CA GLU A 107 -21.18 -3.68 -3.08
C GLU A 107 -22.04 -2.50 -3.57
N THR A 108 -21.40 -1.45 -4.06
CA THR A 108 -22.10 -0.25 -4.56
C THR A 108 -22.29 -0.20 -6.08
N VAL A 109 -21.74 -1.17 -6.83
CA VAL A 109 -21.87 -1.20 -8.29
C VAL A 109 -23.28 -1.59 -8.75
N ASP A 110 -23.62 -1.21 -9.97
CA ASP A 110 -24.82 -1.70 -10.63
C ASP A 110 -24.69 -3.19 -10.98
N MET A 111 -25.56 -4.01 -10.36
CA MET A 111 -25.59 -5.44 -10.53
C MET A 111 -26.37 -5.92 -11.76
N GLY A 112 -27.10 -5.03 -12.45
CA GLY A 112 -27.94 -5.41 -13.59
C GLY A 112 -27.18 -6.15 -14.71
N ALA A 113 -25.97 -5.65 -15.04
CA ALA A 113 -25.12 -6.31 -16.04
C ALA A 113 -24.59 -7.67 -15.54
N PHE A 114 -24.31 -7.82 -14.26
CA PHE A 114 -23.88 -9.07 -13.65
C PHE A 114 -24.99 -10.12 -13.67
N GLU A 115 -26.19 -9.76 -13.27
CA GLU A 115 -27.39 -10.63 -13.28
C GLU A 115 -27.76 -11.05 -14.70
N ALA A 116 -27.70 -10.14 -15.67
CA ALA A 116 -27.92 -10.47 -17.08
C ALA A 116 -26.92 -11.52 -17.60
N MET A 117 -25.64 -11.41 -17.23
CA MET A 117 -24.61 -12.39 -17.59
C MET A 117 -24.89 -13.77 -16.94
N GLU A 118 -25.29 -13.82 -15.67
CA GLU A 118 -25.67 -15.06 -15.00
C GLU A 118 -26.91 -15.70 -15.66
N ALA A 119 -27.91 -14.89 -16.01
CA ALA A 119 -29.13 -15.37 -16.71
C ALA A 119 -28.80 -15.97 -18.09
N MET A 120 -27.76 -15.48 -18.77
CA MET A 120 -27.26 -16.06 -20.03
C MET A 120 -26.41 -17.33 -19.83
N GLY A 121 -26.23 -17.80 -18.58
CA GLY A 121 -25.47 -19.01 -18.26
C GLY A 121 -23.96 -18.77 -18.07
N ALA A 122 -23.50 -17.53 -17.92
CA ALA A 122 -22.11 -17.26 -17.58
C ALA A 122 -21.78 -17.72 -16.16
N THR A 123 -20.55 -18.18 -15.96
CA THR A 123 -20.06 -18.47 -14.61
C THR A 123 -19.90 -17.16 -13.80
N LYS A 124 -20.05 -17.22 -12.49
CA LYS A 124 -19.89 -16.05 -11.60
C LYS A 124 -18.58 -15.29 -11.81
N VAL A 125 -17.47 -16.00 -12.02
CA VAL A 125 -16.16 -15.40 -12.30
C VAL A 125 -16.19 -14.65 -13.62
N ARG A 126 -16.78 -15.20 -14.66
CA ARG A 126 -16.86 -14.56 -15.97
C ARG A 126 -17.79 -13.34 -15.95
N ALA A 127 -18.94 -13.47 -15.29
CA ALA A 127 -19.86 -12.35 -15.06
C ALA A 127 -19.16 -11.21 -14.28
N PHE A 128 -18.43 -11.54 -13.21
CA PHE A 128 -17.65 -10.58 -12.43
C PHE A 128 -16.62 -9.83 -13.29
N ILE A 129 -15.78 -10.54 -14.03
CA ILE A 129 -14.73 -9.92 -14.87
C ILE A 129 -15.32 -9.01 -15.94
N SER A 130 -16.45 -9.40 -16.54
CA SER A 130 -17.03 -8.65 -17.67
C SER A 130 -17.94 -7.49 -17.26
N SER A 131 -18.55 -7.53 -16.07
CA SER A 131 -19.54 -6.52 -15.64
C SER A 131 -19.09 -5.68 -14.44
N ILE A 132 -18.48 -6.31 -13.41
CA ILE A 132 -18.12 -5.59 -12.19
C ILE A 132 -16.72 -4.97 -12.29
N VAL A 133 -15.73 -5.72 -12.80
CA VAL A 133 -14.35 -5.24 -12.92
C VAL A 133 -14.26 -3.91 -13.67
N PRO A 134 -14.91 -3.70 -14.84
CA PRO A 134 -14.84 -2.41 -15.54
C PRO A 134 -15.40 -1.22 -14.74
N GLN A 135 -16.39 -1.46 -13.88
CA GLN A 135 -16.99 -0.43 -13.04
C GLN A 135 -16.07 -0.03 -11.86
N VAL A 136 -15.40 -1.02 -11.25
CA VAL A 136 -14.58 -0.83 -10.03
C VAL A 136 -13.13 -0.50 -10.35
N LEU A 137 -12.61 -0.95 -11.50
CA LEU A 137 -11.19 -0.86 -11.85
C LEU A 137 -10.62 0.57 -11.78
N PRO A 138 -11.28 1.62 -12.29
CA PRO A 138 -10.75 2.98 -12.22
C PRO A 138 -10.57 3.46 -10.78
N SER A 139 -11.57 3.25 -9.92
CA SER A 139 -11.52 3.60 -8.51
C SER A 139 -10.49 2.75 -7.76
N TYR A 140 -10.47 1.44 -8.00
CA TYR A 140 -9.47 0.53 -7.43
C TYR A 140 -8.04 0.98 -7.74
N LEU A 141 -7.72 1.28 -9.00
CA LEU A 141 -6.40 1.77 -9.39
C LEU A 141 -6.07 3.14 -8.75
N SER A 142 -7.06 4.02 -8.66
CA SER A 142 -6.93 5.31 -7.97
C SER A 142 -6.58 5.12 -6.49
N ASN A 143 -7.25 4.19 -5.81
CA ASN A 143 -7.00 3.86 -4.40
C ASN A 143 -5.65 3.17 -4.20
N CYS A 144 -5.21 2.32 -5.13
CA CYS A 144 -3.88 1.72 -5.10
C CYS A 144 -2.77 2.78 -5.22
N LEU A 145 -2.91 3.74 -6.11
CA LEU A 145 -1.96 4.86 -6.26
C LEU A 145 -1.93 5.74 -5.00
N PHE A 146 -3.08 6.01 -4.41
CA PHE A 146 -3.17 6.77 -3.15
C PHE A 146 -2.52 6.02 -1.99
N CYS A 147 -2.74 4.71 -1.90
CA CYS A 147 -2.12 3.87 -0.88
C CYS A 147 -0.60 3.80 -1.06
N PHE A 148 -0.11 3.65 -2.30
CA PHE A 148 1.32 3.70 -2.62
C PHE A 148 1.98 5.01 -2.16
N GLU A 149 1.36 6.15 -2.47
CA GLU A 149 1.83 7.47 -2.05
C GLU A 149 1.96 7.56 -0.52
N GLY A 150 0.95 7.07 0.22
CA GLY A 150 0.98 6.97 1.67
C GLY A 150 2.11 6.04 2.18
N ASN A 151 2.29 4.91 1.52
CA ASN A 151 3.29 3.91 1.90
C ASN A 151 4.73 4.42 1.75
N VAL A 152 5.02 5.30 0.78
CA VAL A 152 6.35 5.94 0.67
C VAL A 152 6.66 6.79 1.90
N ARG A 153 5.66 7.50 2.44
CA ARG A 153 5.81 8.27 3.68
C ARG A 153 5.99 7.35 4.89
N TYR A 154 5.19 6.28 4.98
CA TYR A 154 5.31 5.30 6.07
C TYR A 154 6.63 4.53 6.04
N ALA A 155 7.19 4.26 4.87
CA ALA A 155 8.46 3.57 4.71
C ALA A 155 9.62 4.28 5.43
N SER A 156 9.58 5.62 5.51
CA SER A 156 10.58 6.39 6.28
C SER A 156 10.50 6.12 7.77
N ILE A 157 9.31 5.84 8.29
CA ILE A 157 9.09 5.53 9.72
C ILE A 157 9.48 4.07 10.01
N LEU A 158 9.25 3.15 9.08
CA LEU A 158 9.57 1.72 9.25
C LEU A 158 11.08 1.48 9.44
N GLY A 159 11.92 2.40 9.00
CA GLY A 159 13.35 2.34 9.26
C GLY A 159 13.75 2.38 10.74
N TYR A 160 12.92 2.98 11.62
CA TYR A 160 13.15 2.94 13.06
C TYR A 160 13.15 1.51 13.64
N VAL A 161 12.45 0.60 13.01
CA VAL A 161 12.38 -0.82 13.40
C VAL A 161 13.28 -1.70 12.52
N GLY A 162 14.22 -1.10 11.79
CA GLY A 162 15.18 -1.83 10.97
C GLY A 162 14.60 -2.37 9.64
N ALA A 163 13.46 -1.88 9.20
CA ALA A 163 12.83 -2.30 7.94
C ALA A 163 13.47 -1.71 6.67
N GLY A 164 14.67 -1.17 6.78
CA GLY A 164 15.45 -0.68 5.64
C GLY A 164 15.07 0.71 5.12
N GLY A 165 15.65 1.07 3.97
CA GLY A 165 15.35 2.32 3.28
C GLY A 165 15.89 3.58 3.96
N LEU A 166 15.33 4.74 3.58
CA LEU A 166 15.72 6.06 4.11
C LEU A 166 15.58 6.17 5.64
N GLY A 167 14.58 5.51 6.21
CA GLY A 167 14.34 5.57 7.64
C GLY A 167 15.47 5.00 8.48
N LEU A 168 16.23 4.03 7.94
CA LEU A 168 17.37 3.44 8.65
C LEU A 168 18.50 4.46 8.81
N ILE A 169 18.90 5.14 7.72
CA ILE A 169 19.93 6.17 7.79
C ILE A 169 19.47 7.41 8.54
N LEU A 170 18.16 7.73 8.47
CA LEU A 170 17.58 8.82 9.26
C LEU A 170 17.74 8.55 10.77
N ASN A 171 17.36 7.35 11.21
CA ASN A 171 17.48 6.94 12.61
C ASN A 171 18.94 6.93 13.08
N GLU A 172 19.86 6.44 12.24
CA GLU A 172 21.29 6.44 12.51
C GLU A 172 21.82 7.86 12.71
N LYS A 173 21.53 8.79 11.80
CA LYS A 173 22.00 10.18 11.86
C LYS A 173 21.39 10.96 13.02
N ILE A 174 20.15 10.67 13.39
CA ILE A 174 19.54 11.22 14.62
C ILE A 174 20.29 10.71 15.86
N GLY A 175 20.62 9.42 15.90
CA GLY A 175 21.38 8.83 17.00
C GLY A 175 22.78 9.45 17.17
N TRP A 176 23.45 9.77 16.07
CA TRP A 176 24.76 10.44 16.05
C TRP A 176 24.67 11.98 16.23
N ARG A 177 23.46 12.55 16.33
CA ARG A 177 23.20 13.98 16.43
C ARG A 177 23.75 14.81 15.26
N GLU A 178 23.87 14.21 14.09
CA GLU A 178 24.31 14.85 12.86
C GLU A 178 23.13 15.57 12.18
N TYR A 179 22.61 16.63 12.80
CA TYR A 179 21.39 17.31 12.37
C TYR A 179 21.45 17.91 10.96
N SER A 180 22.62 18.31 10.47
CA SER A 180 22.78 18.80 9.10
C SER A 180 22.59 17.69 8.04
N SER A 181 23.04 16.47 8.33
CA SER A 181 22.76 15.27 7.51
C SER A 181 21.29 14.88 7.58
N VAL A 182 20.68 14.94 8.77
CA VAL A 182 19.24 14.73 8.96
C VAL A 182 18.43 15.71 8.12
N GLY A 183 18.81 17.00 8.11
CA GLY A 183 18.16 18.02 7.28
C GLY A 183 18.20 17.68 5.79
N MET A 184 19.31 17.13 5.29
CA MET A 184 19.44 16.70 3.89
C MET A 184 18.56 15.48 3.57
N ILE A 185 18.50 14.49 4.48
CA ILE A 185 17.64 13.29 4.31
C ILE A 185 16.15 13.71 4.27
N LEU A 186 15.73 14.59 5.17
CA LEU A 186 14.35 15.09 5.21
C LEU A 186 13.99 15.90 3.96
N LEU A 187 14.92 16.73 3.45
CA LEU A 187 14.72 17.47 2.22
C LEU A 187 14.57 16.51 1.01
N ALA A 188 15.44 15.50 0.91
CA ALA A 188 15.36 14.47 -0.13
C ALA A 188 14.04 13.70 -0.07
N LEU A 189 13.59 13.32 1.14
CA LEU A 189 12.31 12.67 1.35
C LEU A 189 11.15 13.57 0.91
N PHE A 190 11.15 14.84 1.33
CA PHE A 190 10.11 15.81 0.97
C PHE A 190 9.99 15.96 -0.55
N VAL A 191 11.11 16.17 -1.24
CA VAL A 191 11.14 16.31 -2.70
C VAL A 191 10.62 15.05 -3.37
N THR A 192 11.05 13.88 -2.91
CA THR A 192 10.61 12.59 -3.46
C THR A 192 9.13 12.36 -3.28
N VAL A 193 8.60 12.60 -2.09
CA VAL A 193 7.15 12.47 -1.82
C VAL A 193 6.35 13.45 -2.67
N PHE A 194 6.81 14.71 -2.80
CA PHE A 194 6.16 15.72 -3.63
C PHE A 194 6.11 15.32 -5.12
N ILE A 195 7.19 14.76 -5.65
CA ILE A 195 7.24 14.26 -7.03
C ILE A 195 6.26 13.09 -7.21
N ILE A 196 6.30 12.10 -6.31
CA ILE A 196 5.42 10.92 -6.35
C ILE A 196 3.95 11.34 -6.23
N GLU A 197 3.62 12.24 -5.32
CA GLU A 197 2.26 12.79 -5.16
C GLU A 197 1.78 13.48 -6.45
N THR A 198 2.65 14.30 -7.08
CA THR A 198 2.31 15.01 -8.31
C THR A 198 2.03 14.03 -9.46
N ILE A 199 2.89 13.02 -9.63
CA ILE A 199 2.72 11.97 -10.65
C ILE A 199 1.46 11.14 -10.38
N SER A 200 1.28 10.69 -9.13
CA SER A 200 0.12 9.92 -8.70
C SER A 200 -1.19 10.69 -8.91
N ARG A 201 -1.22 11.98 -8.56
CA ARG A 201 -2.38 12.86 -8.78
C ARG A 201 -2.70 13.03 -10.27
N ALA A 202 -1.67 13.21 -11.11
CA ALA A 202 -1.85 13.31 -12.56
C ALA A 202 -2.38 11.99 -13.17
N ALA A 203 -1.89 10.84 -12.69
CA ALA A 203 -2.38 9.53 -13.11
C ALA A 203 -3.84 9.30 -12.68
N ARG A 204 -4.19 9.60 -11.42
CA ARG A 204 -5.56 9.45 -10.90
C ARG A 204 -6.59 10.29 -11.66
N ARG A 205 -6.23 11.52 -12.08
CA ARG A 205 -7.12 12.37 -12.90
C ARG A 205 -7.47 11.80 -14.28
N ARG A 206 -6.73 10.81 -14.75
CA ARG A 206 -7.00 10.12 -16.02
C ARG A 206 -7.83 8.85 -15.84
N LEU A 207 -7.94 8.36 -14.60
CA LEU A 207 -8.66 7.13 -14.25
C LEU A 207 -10.11 7.41 -13.84
N VAL A 208 -10.34 8.55 -13.20
CA VAL A 208 -11.62 9.06 -12.72
C VAL A 208 -11.93 10.39 -13.40
#